data_b2416151111de03fc22fdfdae94ee47d
#
_entry.id   b2416151111de03fc22fdfdae94ee47d
#
_cell.length_a   1.000
_cell.length_b   1.000
_cell.length_c   1.000
_cell.angle_alpha   90.00
_cell.angle_beta   90.00
_cell.angle_gamma   90.00
#
_symmetry.space_group_name_H-M   'P 1'
#
loop_
_entity.id
_entity.type
_entity.pdbx_description
1 polymer ?
#
loop_
_entity_poly.entity_id
_entity_poly.type
_entity_poly.pdbx_seq_one_letter_code
_entity_poly.pdbx_strand_id
1 'polypeptide(L)'
;MKKIITILCAAVMALSLFAGCGQKADDNNTAAAGGTVATDGSTSMEKVIGALGESFMEANSGTTFTYNPTGSGSGIQAVSEGRCDIGLSSRALKDDEKASGLKESARLKPLP
;
A
#
# COMPACT_ATOMS: atom_id res chain seq x y z
N MET A 1 -24.81 -17.57 50.69
CA MET A 1 -24.45 -16.25 50.14
C MET A 1 -23.19 -16.25 49.29
N LYS A 2 -22.16 -17.00 49.62
CA LYS A 2 -20.91 -17.04 48.80
C LYS A 2 -21.08 -17.63 47.39
N LYS A 3 -22.02 -18.51 47.15
CA LYS A 3 -22.28 -19.15 45.86
C LYS A 3 -23.03 -18.25 44.87
N ILE A 4 -23.79 -17.28 45.34
CA ILE A 4 -24.58 -16.36 44.50
C ILE A 4 -23.69 -15.27 43.90
N ILE A 5 -22.66 -14.84 44.63
CA ILE A 5 -21.69 -13.83 44.17
C ILE A 5 -20.81 -14.37 43.06
N THR A 6 -20.46 -15.66 43.12
CA THR A 6 -19.64 -16.31 42.09
C THR A 6 -20.37 -16.45 40.75
N ILE A 7 -21.67 -16.67 40.79
CA ILE A 7 -22.52 -16.80 39.58
C ILE A 7 -22.75 -15.43 38.95
N LEU A 8 -22.85 -14.36 39.75
CA LEU A 8 -23.03 -13.01 39.24
C LEU A 8 -21.78 -12.46 38.54
N CYS A 9 -20.59 -12.79 39.03
CA CYS A 9 -19.32 -12.43 38.38
C CYS A 9 -19.11 -13.16 37.05
N ALA A 10 -19.55 -14.41 36.94
CA ALA A 10 -19.44 -15.18 35.69
C ALA A 10 -20.35 -14.64 34.57
N ALA A 11 -21.54 -14.10 34.94
CA ALA A 11 -22.44 -13.52 33.97
C ALA A 11 -21.99 -12.18 33.40
N VAL A 12 -21.23 -11.38 34.17
CA VAL A 12 -20.73 -10.08 33.71
C VAL A 12 -19.54 -10.24 32.75
N MET A 13 -18.72 -11.28 32.88
CA MET A 13 -17.62 -11.54 31.96
C MET A 13 -18.04 -12.12 30.60
N ALA A 14 -19.23 -12.67 30.49
CA ALA A 14 -19.74 -13.22 29.23
C ALA A 14 -20.31 -12.15 28.27
N LEU A 15 -20.61 -10.94 28.75
CA LEU A 15 -21.17 -9.87 27.92
C LEU A 15 -20.09 -8.93 27.29
N SER A 16 -18.82 -9.07 27.65
CA SER A 16 -17.76 -8.20 27.12
C SER A 16 -17.05 -8.73 25.88
N LEU A 17 -17.44 -9.87 25.34
CA LEU A 17 -16.81 -10.50 24.17
C LEU A 17 -17.58 -10.30 22.84
N PHE A 18 -18.67 -9.53 22.84
CA PHE A 18 -19.47 -9.30 21.62
C PHE A 18 -19.41 -7.87 21.06
N ALA A 19 -18.49 -7.04 21.53
CA ALA A 19 -18.24 -5.72 20.97
C ALA A 19 -16.95 -5.70 20.16
N GLY A 20 -16.83 -6.59 19.20
CA GLY A 20 -15.67 -6.62 18.33
C GLY A 20 -16.00 -7.25 16.99
N CYS A 21 -15.88 -6.46 15.94
CA CYS A 21 -15.90 -6.83 14.52
C CYS A 21 -17.26 -6.87 13.85
N GLY A 22 -17.84 -5.72 13.69
CA GLY A 22 -18.78 -5.40 12.64
C GLY A 22 -18.23 -4.28 11.77
N GLN A 23 -16.98 -4.34 11.32
CA GLN A 23 -16.49 -3.42 10.32
C GLN A 23 -16.69 -4.04 8.95
N LYS A 24 -17.90 -3.80 8.40
CA LYS A 24 -18.08 -3.87 6.96
C LYS A 24 -17.06 -2.90 6.35
N ALA A 25 -16.20 -3.43 5.53
CA ALA A 25 -15.45 -2.63 4.59
C ALA A 25 -16.47 -2.06 3.60
N ASP A 26 -16.97 -0.87 3.87
CA ASP A 26 -17.62 -0.08 2.84
C ASP A 26 -16.52 0.46 1.93
N ASP A 27 -16.57 0.05 0.69
CA ASP A 27 -15.70 0.40 -0.44
C ASP A 27 -15.78 1.89 -0.82
N ASN A 28 -15.98 2.80 0.13
CA ASN A 28 -16.08 4.22 -0.15
C ASN A 28 -15.49 5.08 0.97
N ASN A 29 -14.45 4.60 1.60
CA ASN A 29 -13.69 5.45 2.47
C ASN A 29 -12.28 5.60 1.95
N THR A 30 -12.04 6.66 1.20
CA THR A 30 -10.76 7.35 1.16
C THR A 30 -10.45 7.91 2.54
N ALA A 31 -10.46 7.08 3.56
CA ALA A 31 -9.81 7.42 4.80
C ALA A 31 -8.32 7.49 4.45
N ALA A 32 -7.76 8.66 4.57
CA ALA A 32 -6.34 8.89 4.57
C ALA A 32 -5.70 8.01 5.64
N ALA A 33 -5.45 6.76 5.31
CA ALA A 33 -4.57 5.92 6.08
C ALA A 33 -3.19 6.52 5.88
N GLY A 34 -2.71 7.30 6.84
CA GLY A 34 -1.36 7.82 6.83
C GLY A 34 -0.39 6.66 6.62
N GLY A 35 0.32 6.68 5.51
CA GLY A 35 1.25 5.64 5.12
C GLY A 35 2.27 6.20 4.15
N THR A 36 3.27 5.40 3.83
CA THR A 36 4.28 5.74 2.83
C THR A 36 4.13 4.84 1.62
N VAL A 37 4.06 5.44 0.44
CA VAL A 37 4.19 4.75 -0.85
C VAL A 37 5.62 4.94 -1.32
N ALA A 38 6.41 3.89 -1.28
CA ALA A 38 7.81 3.89 -1.70
C ALA A 38 7.93 3.46 -3.16
N THR A 39 8.55 4.30 -3.99
CA THR A 39 8.82 3.99 -5.38
C THR A 39 10.31 4.05 -5.70
N ASP A 40 10.74 3.20 -6.59
CA ASP A 40 12.15 3.09 -6.99
C ASP A 40 12.23 2.78 -8.48
N GLY A 41 13.20 3.32 -9.17
CA GLY A 41 13.49 2.89 -10.54
C GLY A 41 13.90 3.96 -11.53
N SER A 42 13.26 3.95 -12.67
CA SER A 42 13.66 4.68 -13.87
C SER A 42 13.94 6.17 -13.66
N THR A 43 15.16 6.59 -13.90
CA THR A 43 15.59 8.00 -13.82
C THR A 43 14.94 8.88 -14.90
N SER A 44 14.57 8.30 -16.03
CA SER A 44 13.90 9.01 -17.13
C SER A 44 12.51 9.52 -16.75
N MET A 45 11.91 8.96 -15.72
CA MET A 45 10.56 9.31 -15.25
C MET A 45 10.56 10.33 -14.11
N GLU A 46 11.71 10.80 -13.67
CA GLU A 46 11.87 11.63 -12.47
C GLU A 46 10.90 12.82 -12.41
N LYS A 47 10.83 13.61 -13.48
CA LYS A 47 9.95 14.79 -13.52
C LYS A 47 8.47 14.43 -13.45
N VAL A 48 8.07 13.39 -14.17
CA VAL A 48 6.68 12.92 -14.21
C VAL A 48 6.27 12.32 -12.87
N ILE A 49 7.12 11.49 -12.31
CA ILE A 49 6.86 10.83 -11.03
C ILE A 49 6.89 11.83 -9.86
N GLY A 50 7.78 12.83 -9.91
CA GLY A 50 7.79 13.93 -8.94
C GLY A 50 6.46 14.68 -8.93
N ALA A 51 5.98 15.13 -10.08
CA ALA A 51 4.71 15.83 -10.21
C ALA A 51 3.49 14.96 -9.80
N LEU A 52 3.50 13.69 -10.18
CA LEU A 52 2.45 12.75 -9.77
C LEU A 52 2.46 12.49 -8.26
N GLY A 53 3.64 12.37 -7.67
CA GLY A 53 3.80 12.19 -6.22
C GLY A 53 3.29 13.38 -5.42
N GLU A 54 3.59 14.59 -5.85
CA GLU A 54 3.07 15.82 -5.24
C GLU A 54 1.54 15.85 -5.31
N SER A 55 0.97 15.65 -6.50
CA SER A 55 -0.49 15.62 -6.68
C SER A 55 -1.16 14.50 -5.88
N PHE A 56 -0.49 13.36 -5.77
CA PHE A 56 -0.98 12.25 -4.95
C PHE A 56 -1.02 12.60 -3.46
N MET A 57 0.03 13.23 -2.94
CA MET A 57 0.08 13.66 -1.53
C MET A 57 -0.92 14.78 -1.23
N GLU A 58 -1.16 15.69 -2.18
CA GLU A 58 -2.21 16.71 -2.04
C GLU A 58 -3.60 16.10 -1.96
N ALA A 59 -3.87 15.09 -2.79
CA ALA A 59 -5.17 14.39 -2.82
C ALA A 59 -5.37 13.43 -1.64
N ASN A 60 -4.27 12.97 -1.02
CA ASN A 60 -4.29 11.97 0.05
C ASN A 60 -3.53 12.49 1.27
N SER A 61 -4.15 13.41 2.00
CA SER A 61 -3.58 14.00 3.22
C SER A 61 -3.13 12.92 4.21
N GLY A 62 -1.91 13.07 4.73
CA GLY A 62 -1.32 12.11 5.67
C GLY A 62 -0.60 10.94 5.00
N THR A 63 -0.62 10.83 3.66
CA THR A 63 0.18 9.86 2.91
C THR A 63 1.47 10.50 2.43
N THR A 64 2.59 9.81 2.58
CA THR A 64 3.89 10.22 2.04
C THR A 64 4.21 9.41 0.79
N PHE A 65 4.66 10.08 -0.25
CA PHE A 65 5.16 9.46 -1.46
C PHE A 65 6.67 9.67 -1.56
N THR A 66 7.43 8.61 -1.81
CA THR A 66 8.88 8.69 -2.00
C THR A 66 9.29 8.10 -3.34
N TYR A 67 10.29 8.72 -3.96
CA TYR A 67 10.86 8.26 -5.22
C TYR A 67 12.38 8.23 -5.15
N ASN A 68 12.94 7.10 -5.54
CA ASN A 68 14.37 6.88 -5.58
C ASN A 68 14.81 6.57 -7.02
N PRO A 69 15.49 7.50 -7.70
CA PRO A 69 15.89 7.34 -9.11
C PRO A 69 17.14 6.47 -9.25
N THR A 70 16.98 5.15 -9.25
CA THR A 70 18.10 4.18 -9.32
C THR A 70 18.29 3.55 -10.70
N GLY A 71 17.30 3.69 -11.59
CA GLY A 71 17.27 3.06 -12.89
C GLY A 71 16.26 1.90 -12.98
N SER A 72 15.80 1.59 -14.20
CA SER A 72 14.74 0.60 -14.45
C SER A 72 15.06 -0.79 -13.89
N GLY A 73 16.28 -1.26 -14.08
CA GLY A 73 16.71 -2.58 -13.58
C GLY A 73 16.68 -2.66 -12.07
N SER A 74 17.20 -1.63 -11.40
CA SER A 74 17.21 -1.55 -9.93
C SER A 74 15.81 -1.43 -9.36
N GLY A 75 14.92 -0.66 -10.00
CA GLY A 75 13.53 -0.54 -9.59
C GLY A 75 12.76 -1.85 -9.70
N ILE A 76 12.95 -2.59 -10.78
CA ILE A 76 12.36 -3.91 -10.97
C ILE A 76 12.86 -4.89 -9.89
N GLN A 77 14.15 -4.86 -9.60
CA GLN A 77 14.72 -5.68 -8.54
C GLN A 77 14.19 -5.27 -7.16
N ALA A 78 14.14 -3.97 -6.88
CA ALA A 78 13.64 -3.46 -5.60
C ALA A 78 12.21 -3.90 -5.31
N VAL A 79 11.30 -3.81 -6.28
CA VAL A 79 9.92 -4.26 -6.10
C VAL A 79 9.83 -5.78 -5.99
N SER A 80 10.63 -6.54 -6.71
CA SER A 80 10.63 -8.01 -6.62
C SER A 80 11.12 -8.52 -5.27
N GLU A 81 12.00 -7.78 -4.62
CA GLU A 81 12.53 -8.06 -3.29
C GLU A 81 11.71 -7.44 -2.15
N GLY A 82 10.62 -6.75 -2.47
CA GLY A 82 9.76 -6.09 -1.48
C GLY A 82 10.40 -4.87 -0.80
N ARG A 83 11.43 -4.26 -1.41
CA ARG A 83 12.11 -3.07 -0.89
C ARG A 83 11.38 -1.76 -1.22
N CYS A 84 10.48 -1.80 -2.17
CA CYS A 84 9.58 -0.70 -2.49
C CYS A 84 8.21 -1.25 -2.90
N ASP A 85 7.20 -0.38 -2.91
CA ASP A 85 5.83 -0.75 -3.25
C ASP A 85 5.60 -0.76 -4.77
N ILE A 86 6.25 0.16 -5.48
CA ILE A 86 6.10 0.31 -6.93
C ILE A 86 7.48 0.43 -7.57
N GLY A 87 7.77 -0.47 -8.49
CA GLY A 87 8.94 -0.39 -9.36
C GLY A 87 8.63 0.40 -10.62
N LEU A 88 9.49 1.35 -10.96
CA LEU A 88 9.36 2.23 -12.12
C LEU A 88 10.32 1.79 -13.22
N SER A 89 9.80 1.57 -14.42
CA SER A 89 10.62 1.14 -15.55
C SER A 89 10.28 1.91 -16.82
N SER A 90 11.30 2.34 -17.54
CA SER A 90 11.17 2.92 -18.89
C SER A 90 11.16 1.88 -20.00
N ARG A 91 11.21 0.59 -19.64
CA ARG A 91 11.11 -0.55 -20.57
C ARG A 91 10.04 -1.53 -20.11
N ALA A 92 9.58 -2.37 -21.01
CA ALA A 92 8.73 -3.50 -20.65
C ALA A 92 9.46 -4.52 -19.76
N LEU A 93 8.71 -5.24 -18.95
CA LEU A 93 9.23 -6.37 -18.19
C LEU A 93 9.68 -7.48 -19.13
N LYS A 94 10.82 -8.08 -18.82
CA LYS A 94 11.31 -9.30 -19.48
C LYS A 94 10.48 -10.50 -19.04
N ASP A 95 10.59 -11.60 -19.77
CA ASP A 95 9.80 -12.79 -19.49
C ASP A 95 10.18 -13.46 -18.16
N ASP A 96 11.43 -13.43 -17.79
CA ASP A 96 11.93 -13.89 -16.49
C ASP A 96 11.42 -13.02 -15.33
N GLU A 97 11.34 -11.70 -15.52
CA GLU A 97 10.78 -10.75 -14.56
C GLU A 97 9.26 -10.98 -14.37
N LYS A 98 8.52 -11.23 -15.44
CA LYS A 98 7.10 -11.61 -15.38
C LYS A 98 6.90 -12.97 -14.72
N ALA A 99 7.78 -13.93 -15.01
CA ALA A 99 7.73 -15.26 -14.39
C ALA A 99 7.96 -15.23 -12.87
N SER A 100 8.65 -14.20 -12.36
CA SER A 100 8.80 -13.97 -10.91
C SER A 100 7.55 -13.41 -10.22
N GLY A 101 6.45 -13.20 -10.94
CA GLY A 101 5.18 -12.71 -10.42
C GLY A 101 4.98 -11.20 -10.53
N LEU A 102 5.91 -10.48 -11.13
CA LEU A 102 5.77 -9.05 -11.38
C LEU A 102 4.73 -8.77 -12.46
N LYS A 103 3.96 -7.71 -12.28
CA LYS A 103 2.93 -7.25 -13.22
C LYS A 103 3.14 -5.80 -13.58
N GLU A 104 2.89 -5.46 -14.84
CA GLU A 104 2.79 -4.07 -15.26
C GLU A 104 1.39 -3.55 -14.89
N SER A 105 1.33 -2.62 -13.93
CA SER A 105 0.06 -2.04 -13.46
C SER A 105 -0.41 -0.90 -14.35
N ALA A 106 0.53 -0.10 -14.87
CA ALA A 106 0.25 1.01 -15.77
C ALA A 106 1.37 1.18 -16.78
N ARG A 107 1.00 1.57 -17.99
CA ARG A 107 1.95 1.92 -19.05
C ARG A 107 1.60 3.29 -19.60
N LEU A 108 2.53 4.22 -19.50
CA LEU A 108 2.40 5.51 -20.18
C LEU A 108 2.59 5.28 -21.68
N LYS A 109 1.60 5.69 -22.47
CA LYS A 109 1.78 5.71 -23.93
C LYS A 109 2.72 6.86 -24.30
N PRO A 110 3.63 6.64 -25.24
CA PRO A 110 4.37 7.77 -25.82
C PRO A 110 3.37 8.75 -26.42
N LEU A 111 3.63 10.03 -26.18
CA LEU A 111 2.87 11.10 -26.85
C LEU A 111 3.15 11.01 -28.37
N PRO A 112 2.12 11.24 -29.20
CA PRO A 112 2.29 11.27 -30.66
C PRO A 112 3.23 12.38 -31.10
#